data_4142b8cbc804adcf51720a297aa6f4c9
#
_entry.id   4142b8cbc804adcf51720a297aa6f4c9
#
_cell.length_a   1.000
_cell.length_b   1.000
_cell.length_c   1.000
_cell.angle_alpha   90.00
_cell.angle_beta   90.00
_cell.angle_gamma   90.00
#
_symmetry.space_group_name_H-M   'P 1'
#
loop_
_entity.id
_entity.type
_entity.pdbx_description
1 polymer ?
#
loop_
_entity_poly.entity_id
_entity_poly.type
_entity_poly.pdbx_seq_one_letter_code
_entity_poly.pdbx_strand_id
1 'polypeptide(L)'
;MKNFDSLTLGQVLERAAEQSPHKIGVVDGDRRKTYKELDTMANALAASLAETGFEKGDRVAIYMKNSLELVTAFYALQKIGAIVVWVNPIYRLQEAEFILRNSEARATFIFSEWEGNNYLVDILELKKELPDLKSIIVVGDSKVDGVYSFHELINRGAGNIPPAAPMNPQEDLCMLLYTSGTTGKPKGAMISHYAAVRGGWEYSLGTRASAEDIFIGFLPMSHSYGCGSILIQPILLQSTIVLMDTFEVEKAFNLIEREKITLQLGAPPHYILELNHKNRSKYDLSSLRAGYIAGMIAPEGLITRVEKEMKMYLTSFWGSSEVGPGLGTMCPYLSPLDIREKFIGKPITDTRIRIVNPETHEELAYGEIGELTLSGWHVMQGYWKNPEETRKQIINGWLFMGDLASREESGYLKIYGRTKDLINRGGYKIYPYELESLIIDHPKVAQVCVVPTVNPVLGESICVCVIPNPEQIPTLKEIREFMKDKIAPHKLPDELCIMNDFPKLSGGVKIKKFGKNGLTELAAKDENRERIRK
;
A
#
# COMPACT_ATOMS: atom_id res chain seq x y z
N MET A 1 -9.18 16.89 -22.79
CA MET A 1 -8.82 16.67 -21.38
C MET A 1 -9.95 15.89 -20.71
N LYS A 2 -9.66 14.79 -20.02
CA LYS A 2 -10.69 14.09 -19.22
C LYS A 2 -10.99 14.99 -18.02
N ASN A 3 -12.27 15.36 -17.86
CA ASN A 3 -12.68 16.25 -16.78
C ASN A 3 -12.85 15.42 -15.48
N PHE A 4 -11.76 15.27 -14.70
CA PHE A 4 -11.79 14.60 -13.40
C PHE A 4 -12.32 15.51 -12.29
N ASP A 5 -12.35 16.81 -12.50
CA ASP A 5 -12.69 17.82 -11.49
C ASP A 5 -14.14 17.71 -10.99
N SER A 6 -14.99 17.06 -11.78
CA SER A 6 -16.43 16.93 -11.51
C SER A 6 -16.89 15.51 -11.17
N LEU A 7 -15.98 14.52 -11.12
CA LEU A 7 -16.36 13.12 -10.91
C LEU A 7 -16.15 12.68 -9.46
N THR A 8 -17.20 12.11 -8.86
CA THR A 8 -17.08 11.31 -7.64
C THR A 8 -16.80 9.85 -7.97
N LEU A 9 -16.33 9.07 -6.98
CA LEU A 9 -16.12 7.63 -7.18
C LEU A 9 -17.41 6.87 -7.50
N GLY A 10 -18.56 7.28 -6.94
CA GLY A 10 -19.86 6.70 -7.31
C GLY A 10 -20.15 6.88 -8.81
N GLN A 11 -19.94 8.09 -9.31
CA GLN A 11 -20.13 8.42 -10.72
C GLN A 11 -19.13 7.71 -11.66
N VAL A 12 -17.96 7.32 -11.16
CA VAL A 12 -17.01 6.48 -11.94
C VAL A 12 -17.63 5.13 -12.30
N LEU A 13 -18.30 4.46 -11.34
CA LEU A 13 -18.99 3.20 -11.63
C LEU A 13 -20.21 3.40 -12.51
N GLU A 14 -21.03 4.43 -12.26
CA GLU A 14 -22.20 4.77 -13.09
C GLU A 14 -21.80 4.96 -14.55
N ARG A 15 -20.76 5.76 -14.78
CA ARG A 15 -20.22 5.99 -16.12
C ARG A 15 -19.72 4.70 -16.79
N ALA A 16 -19.06 3.82 -16.04
CA ALA A 16 -18.62 2.52 -16.56
C ALA A 16 -19.82 1.64 -16.95
N ALA A 17 -20.86 1.64 -16.14
CA ALA A 17 -22.11 0.91 -16.42
C ALA A 17 -22.88 1.47 -17.62
N GLU A 18 -22.86 2.79 -17.84
CA GLU A 18 -23.48 3.43 -18.99
C GLU A 18 -22.71 3.18 -20.29
N GLN A 19 -21.38 3.28 -20.25
CA GLN A 19 -20.54 3.22 -21.46
C GLN A 19 -20.19 1.78 -21.87
N SER A 20 -20.09 0.85 -20.89
CA SER A 20 -19.70 -0.55 -21.11
C SER A 20 -20.59 -1.54 -20.34
N PRO A 21 -21.94 -1.47 -20.48
CA PRO A 21 -22.89 -2.17 -19.61
C PRO A 21 -22.72 -3.69 -19.59
N HIS A 22 -22.32 -4.28 -20.71
CA HIS A 22 -22.22 -5.75 -20.88
C HIS A 22 -20.80 -6.28 -20.65
N LYS A 23 -19.82 -5.40 -20.47
CA LYS A 23 -18.45 -5.82 -20.22
C LYS A 23 -18.30 -6.34 -18.80
N ILE A 24 -17.58 -7.45 -18.64
CA ILE A 24 -17.23 -7.98 -17.32
C ILE A 24 -16.28 -6.98 -16.64
N GLY A 25 -16.71 -6.43 -15.52
CA GLY A 25 -15.90 -5.53 -14.69
C GLY A 25 -15.16 -6.28 -13.60
N VAL A 26 -15.80 -7.30 -12.99
CA VAL A 26 -15.24 -8.05 -11.85
C VAL A 26 -15.43 -9.54 -12.05
N VAL A 27 -14.36 -10.30 -11.77
CA VAL A 27 -14.35 -11.77 -11.69
C VAL A 27 -13.90 -12.14 -10.28
N ASP A 28 -14.70 -12.93 -9.56
CA ASP A 28 -14.42 -13.43 -8.22
C ASP A 28 -14.72 -14.93 -8.15
N GLY A 29 -13.68 -15.74 -8.31
CA GLY A 29 -13.84 -17.18 -8.51
C GLY A 29 -14.60 -17.48 -9.81
N ASP A 30 -15.77 -18.07 -9.68
CA ASP A 30 -16.68 -18.35 -10.81
C ASP A 30 -17.74 -17.25 -11.02
N ARG A 31 -17.81 -16.29 -10.12
CA ARG A 31 -18.76 -15.17 -10.17
C ARG A 31 -18.23 -14.11 -11.14
N ARG A 32 -18.96 -13.83 -12.19
CA ARG A 32 -18.64 -12.78 -13.18
C ARG A 32 -19.71 -11.72 -13.14
N LYS A 33 -19.32 -10.45 -12.99
CA LYS A 33 -20.24 -9.32 -12.96
C LYS A 33 -19.88 -8.32 -14.04
N THR A 34 -20.87 -8.01 -14.87
CA THR A 34 -20.79 -6.90 -15.81
C THR A 34 -20.84 -5.56 -15.07
N TYR A 35 -20.44 -4.48 -15.72
CA TYR A 35 -20.52 -3.14 -15.13
C TYR A 35 -21.96 -2.77 -14.77
N LYS A 36 -22.95 -3.14 -15.62
CA LYS A 36 -24.37 -2.92 -15.33
C LYS A 36 -24.82 -3.69 -14.09
N GLU A 37 -24.45 -4.96 -13.95
CA GLU A 37 -24.80 -5.76 -12.79
C GLU A 37 -24.15 -5.23 -11.52
N LEU A 38 -22.85 -4.85 -11.59
CA LEU A 38 -22.12 -4.28 -10.45
C LEU A 38 -22.75 -2.96 -9.99
N ASP A 39 -23.11 -2.08 -10.92
CA ASP A 39 -23.78 -0.82 -10.61
C ASP A 39 -25.16 -1.05 -10.01
N THR A 40 -25.92 -2.01 -10.55
CA THR A 40 -27.24 -2.40 -10.02
C THR A 40 -27.11 -2.90 -8.58
N MET A 41 -26.11 -3.75 -8.27
CA MET A 41 -25.86 -4.22 -6.91
C MET A 41 -25.47 -3.07 -5.98
N ALA A 42 -24.59 -2.18 -6.44
CA ALA A 42 -24.17 -1.01 -5.67
C ALA A 42 -25.33 -0.05 -5.40
N ASN A 43 -26.21 0.19 -6.39
CA ASN A 43 -27.41 1.01 -6.24
C ASN A 43 -28.38 0.40 -5.20
N ALA A 44 -28.64 -0.91 -5.28
CA ALA A 44 -29.51 -1.60 -4.37
C ALA A 44 -29.00 -1.53 -2.91
N LEU A 45 -27.69 -1.79 -2.71
CA LEU A 45 -27.09 -1.68 -1.39
C LEU A 45 -27.12 -0.24 -0.87
N ALA A 46 -26.79 0.74 -1.71
CA ALA A 46 -26.80 2.17 -1.39
C ALA A 46 -28.21 2.65 -0.98
N ALA A 47 -29.25 2.26 -1.73
CA ALA A 47 -30.64 2.58 -1.41
C ALA A 47 -31.05 2.00 -0.03
N SER A 48 -30.74 0.74 0.23
CA SER A 48 -31.02 0.12 1.54
C SER A 48 -30.26 0.77 2.69
N LEU A 49 -29.02 1.18 2.48
CA LEU A 49 -28.26 1.93 3.48
C LEU A 49 -28.91 3.30 3.76
N ALA A 50 -29.30 4.03 2.72
CA ALA A 50 -29.99 5.30 2.88
C ALA A 50 -31.32 5.16 3.63
N GLU A 51 -32.13 4.12 3.32
CA GLU A 51 -33.36 3.80 4.06
C GLU A 51 -33.11 3.48 5.54
N THR A 52 -31.93 2.95 5.89
CA THR A 52 -31.53 2.73 7.29
C THR A 52 -30.92 3.98 7.93
N GLY A 53 -30.98 5.11 7.24
CA GLY A 53 -30.57 6.42 7.74
C GLY A 53 -29.09 6.73 7.56
N PHE A 54 -28.34 5.98 6.73
CA PHE A 54 -26.98 6.40 6.35
C PHE A 54 -27.04 7.59 5.40
N GLU A 55 -26.14 8.53 5.61
CA GLU A 55 -26.09 9.78 4.85
C GLU A 55 -24.66 10.23 4.55
N LYS A 56 -24.54 11.28 3.73
CA LYS A 56 -23.27 11.89 3.37
C LYS A 56 -22.46 12.26 4.63
N GLY A 57 -21.19 11.88 4.63
CA GLY A 57 -20.26 12.15 5.73
C GLY A 57 -20.24 11.10 6.82
N ASP A 58 -21.15 10.12 6.83
CA ASP A 58 -21.05 8.97 7.73
C ASP A 58 -19.78 8.16 7.46
N ARG A 59 -19.05 7.81 8.50
CA ARG A 59 -17.87 6.95 8.39
C ARG A 59 -18.32 5.50 8.49
N VAL A 60 -18.00 4.73 7.46
CA VAL A 60 -18.37 3.31 7.40
C VAL A 60 -17.12 2.49 7.10
N ALA A 61 -16.80 1.59 8.02
CA ALA A 61 -15.61 0.77 7.88
C ALA A 61 -15.84 -0.39 6.89
N ILE A 62 -14.82 -0.67 6.08
CA ILE A 62 -14.71 -1.91 5.31
C ILE A 62 -13.55 -2.72 5.90
N TYR A 63 -13.89 -3.80 6.61
CA TYR A 63 -12.97 -4.73 7.25
C TYR A 63 -13.11 -6.09 6.59
N MET A 64 -12.76 -6.15 5.31
CA MET A 64 -13.01 -7.29 4.43
C MET A 64 -11.80 -7.60 3.56
N LYS A 65 -11.64 -8.88 3.20
CA LYS A 65 -10.72 -9.31 2.16
C LYS A 65 -11.20 -8.85 0.78
N ASN A 66 -10.30 -8.86 -0.21
CA ASN A 66 -10.67 -8.58 -1.60
C ASN A 66 -11.76 -9.56 -2.05
N SER A 67 -12.89 -9.02 -2.49
CA SER A 67 -14.07 -9.79 -2.92
C SER A 67 -15.03 -8.91 -3.72
N LEU A 68 -15.98 -9.53 -4.39
CA LEU A 68 -17.08 -8.85 -5.08
C LEU A 68 -17.90 -8.00 -4.09
N GLU A 69 -18.10 -8.50 -2.87
CA GLU A 69 -18.85 -7.81 -1.82
C GLU A 69 -18.11 -6.54 -1.37
N LEU A 70 -16.77 -6.58 -1.23
CA LEU A 70 -15.97 -5.40 -0.92
C LEU A 70 -16.12 -4.34 -2.02
N VAL A 71 -15.98 -4.73 -3.29
CA VAL A 71 -16.12 -3.80 -4.43
C VAL A 71 -17.52 -3.18 -4.45
N THR A 72 -18.56 -4.00 -4.25
CA THR A 72 -19.95 -3.54 -4.19
C THR A 72 -20.18 -2.57 -3.02
N ALA A 73 -19.71 -2.91 -1.81
CA ALA A 73 -19.82 -2.07 -0.62
C ALA A 73 -19.13 -0.74 -0.80
N PHE A 74 -17.90 -0.75 -1.35
CA PHE A 74 -17.14 0.46 -1.62
C PHE A 74 -17.94 1.43 -2.51
N TYR A 75 -18.38 0.97 -3.67
CA TYR A 75 -19.10 1.84 -4.61
C TYR A 75 -20.49 2.24 -4.10
N ALA A 76 -21.19 1.38 -3.35
CA ALA A 76 -22.45 1.72 -2.71
C ALA A 76 -22.29 2.89 -1.72
N LEU A 77 -21.26 2.85 -0.88
CA LEU A 77 -20.93 3.92 0.06
C LEU A 77 -20.56 5.22 -0.66
N GLN A 78 -19.79 5.13 -1.76
CA GLN A 78 -19.44 6.30 -2.56
C GLN A 78 -20.65 6.97 -3.20
N LYS A 79 -21.71 6.22 -3.56
CA LYS A 79 -22.95 6.74 -4.15
C LYS A 79 -23.76 7.59 -3.18
N ILE A 80 -23.77 7.25 -1.89
CA ILE A 80 -24.46 8.02 -0.84
C ILE A 80 -23.58 9.07 -0.16
N GLY A 81 -22.31 9.22 -0.59
CA GLY A 81 -21.35 10.17 -0.01
C GLY A 81 -20.83 9.79 1.37
N ALA A 82 -20.94 8.51 1.76
CA ALA A 82 -20.33 8.02 2.99
C ALA A 82 -18.81 7.92 2.85
N ILE A 83 -18.09 8.17 3.94
CA ILE A 83 -16.64 8.11 4.01
C ILE A 83 -16.21 6.69 4.36
N VAL A 84 -15.55 6.01 3.44
CA VAL A 84 -15.02 4.67 3.68
C VAL A 84 -13.84 4.72 4.65
N VAL A 85 -13.90 3.95 5.73
CA VAL A 85 -12.80 3.75 6.67
C VAL A 85 -12.15 2.42 6.37
N TRP A 86 -10.92 2.45 5.87
CA TRP A 86 -10.23 1.24 5.53
C TRP A 86 -9.63 0.55 6.76
N VAL A 87 -10.03 -0.70 7.00
CA VAL A 87 -9.45 -1.57 8.01
C VAL A 87 -8.85 -2.78 7.30
N ASN A 88 -7.56 -3.01 7.49
CA ASN A 88 -6.90 -4.14 6.85
C ASN A 88 -7.42 -5.45 7.48
N PRO A 89 -7.89 -6.44 6.69
CA PRO A 89 -8.46 -7.68 7.21
C PRO A 89 -7.50 -8.54 8.03
N ILE A 90 -6.20 -8.33 7.89
CA ILE A 90 -5.20 -9.04 8.71
C ILE A 90 -4.96 -8.42 10.08
N TYR A 91 -5.48 -7.24 10.35
CA TYR A 91 -5.38 -6.60 11.66
C TYR A 91 -6.10 -7.42 12.73
N ARG A 92 -5.55 -7.39 13.93
CA ARG A 92 -6.17 -8.02 15.08
C ARG A 92 -7.13 -7.04 15.77
N LEU A 93 -7.92 -7.58 16.68
CA LEU A 93 -8.99 -6.87 17.35
C LEU A 93 -8.59 -5.49 17.91
N GLN A 94 -7.42 -5.39 18.57
CA GLN A 94 -6.95 -4.12 19.15
C GLN A 94 -6.63 -3.05 18.11
N GLU A 95 -6.12 -3.46 16.93
CA GLU A 95 -5.82 -2.53 15.84
C GLU A 95 -7.12 -2.05 15.16
N ALA A 96 -8.04 -2.98 14.93
CA ALA A 96 -9.37 -2.68 14.39
C ALA A 96 -10.16 -1.78 15.34
N GLU A 97 -10.16 -2.07 16.65
CA GLU A 97 -10.79 -1.24 17.68
C GLU A 97 -10.32 0.21 17.61
N PHE A 98 -9.01 0.42 17.58
CA PHE A 98 -8.46 1.78 17.51
C PHE A 98 -8.98 2.54 16.29
N ILE A 99 -8.99 1.90 15.12
CA ILE A 99 -9.43 2.53 13.87
C ILE A 99 -10.94 2.84 13.93
N LEU A 100 -11.76 1.90 14.36
CA LEU A 100 -13.20 2.09 14.47
C LEU A 100 -13.57 3.20 15.45
N ARG A 101 -12.89 3.24 16.60
CA ARG A 101 -13.07 4.28 17.63
C ARG A 101 -12.61 5.65 17.15
N ASN A 102 -11.40 5.75 16.59
CA ASN A 102 -10.83 7.03 16.14
C ASN A 102 -11.62 7.63 14.98
N SER A 103 -12.08 6.81 14.05
CA SER A 103 -12.90 7.25 12.91
C SER A 103 -14.35 7.56 13.30
N GLU A 104 -14.80 7.15 14.51
CA GLU A 104 -16.21 7.17 14.89
C GLU A 104 -17.06 6.46 13.83
N ALA A 105 -16.62 5.27 13.44
CA ALA A 105 -17.31 4.49 12.42
C ALA A 105 -18.73 4.13 12.88
N ARG A 106 -19.73 4.55 12.09
CA ARG A 106 -21.15 4.28 12.35
C ARG A 106 -21.51 2.82 12.07
N ALA A 107 -20.84 2.23 11.08
CA ALA A 107 -21.00 0.83 10.74
C ALA A 107 -19.69 0.20 10.26
N THR A 108 -19.68 -1.13 10.21
CA THR A 108 -18.60 -1.89 9.60
C THR A 108 -19.15 -3.01 8.74
N PHE A 109 -18.54 -3.19 7.54
CA PHE A 109 -18.71 -4.36 6.70
C PHE A 109 -17.67 -5.39 7.06
N ILE A 110 -18.08 -6.65 7.26
CA ILE A 110 -17.21 -7.77 7.61
C ILE A 110 -17.64 -9.06 6.89
N PHE A 111 -16.73 -10.01 6.78
CA PHE A 111 -17.11 -11.43 6.65
C PHE A 111 -17.41 -12.00 8.04
N SER A 112 -18.29 -13.00 8.14
CA SER A 112 -18.50 -13.71 9.41
C SER A 112 -17.21 -14.38 9.88
N GLU A 113 -16.52 -15.07 8.95
CA GLU A 113 -15.27 -15.78 9.20
C GLU A 113 -14.31 -15.67 8.01
N TRP A 114 -13.01 -15.62 8.28
CA TRP A 114 -11.95 -15.71 7.28
C TRP A 114 -10.63 -16.14 7.93
N GLU A 115 -9.91 -17.08 7.28
CA GLU A 115 -8.63 -17.63 7.76
C GLU A 115 -8.67 -18.07 9.24
N GLY A 116 -9.76 -18.70 9.64
CA GLY A 116 -9.95 -19.23 11.00
C GLY A 116 -10.24 -18.15 12.06
N ASN A 117 -10.40 -16.89 11.68
CA ASN A 117 -10.83 -15.83 12.60
C ASN A 117 -12.32 -15.57 12.45
N ASN A 118 -13.04 -15.48 13.57
CA ASN A 118 -14.47 -15.16 13.62
C ASN A 118 -14.67 -13.67 13.85
N TYR A 119 -14.72 -12.90 12.74
CA TYR A 119 -14.86 -11.44 12.79
C TYR A 119 -16.20 -11.00 13.38
N LEU A 120 -17.26 -11.78 13.16
CA LEU A 120 -18.57 -11.41 13.70
C LEU A 120 -18.58 -11.42 15.23
N VAL A 121 -18.02 -12.46 15.84
CA VAL A 121 -17.90 -12.54 17.31
C VAL A 121 -17.02 -11.41 17.84
N ASP A 122 -15.88 -11.19 17.21
CA ASP A 122 -14.92 -10.16 17.61
C ASP A 122 -15.53 -8.74 17.54
N ILE A 123 -16.23 -8.41 16.45
CA ILE A 123 -16.83 -7.09 16.26
C ILE A 123 -18.08 -6.91 17.15
N LEU A 124 -18.84 -7.97 17.43
CA LEU A 124 -19.94 -7.92 18.40
C LEU A 124 -19.43 -7.60 19.81
N GLU A 125 -18.28 -8.15 20.19
CA GLU A 125 -17.67 -7.83 21.48
C GLU A 125 -17.19 -6.37 21.51
N LEU A 126 -16.48 -5.92 20.47
CA LEU A 126 -16.03 -4.52 20.34
C LEU A 126 -17.20 -3.52 20.32
N LYS A 127 -18.33 -3.86 19.70
CA LYS A 127 -19.51 -2.99 19.61
C LYS A 127 -19.99 -2.53 20.98
N LYS A 128 -19.83 -3.35 22.03
CA LYS A 128 -20.21 -3.00 23.40
C LYS A 128 -19.43 -1.79 23.94
N GLU A 129 -18.21 -1.59 23.46
CA GLU A 129 -17.29 -0.54 23.87
C GLU A 129 -17.19 0.62 22.87
N LEU A 130 -17.83 0.50 21.70
CA LEU A 130 -17.81 1.46 20.60
C LEU A 130 -19.20 2.13 20.44
N PRO A 131 -19.47 3.23 21.13
CA PRO A 131 -20.82 3.85 21.16
C PRO A 131 -21.26 4.37 19.79
N ASP A 132 -20.35 4.69 18.89
CA ASP A 132 -20.63 5.17 17.54
C ASP A 132 -20.97 4.02 16.57
N LEU A 133 -20.50 2.79 16.83
CA LEU A 133 -20.72 1.63 15.98
C LEU A 133 -22.15 1.09 16.15
N LYS A 134 -23.08 1.62 15.34
CA LYS A 134 -24.53 1.27 15.43
C LYS A 134 -24.85 -0.01 14.70
N SER A 135 -24.21 -0.25 13.55
CA SER A 135 -24.58 -1.33 12.64
C SER A 135 -23.37 -2.18 12.24
N ILE A 136 -23.61 -3.47 12.09
CA ILE A 136 -22.66 -4.43 11.49
C ILE A 136 -23.33 -4.98 10.25
N ILE A 137 -22.64 -4.92 9.10
CA ILE A 137 -23.10 -5.54 7.84
C ILE A 137 -22.21 -6.75 7.59
N VAL A 138 -22.79 -7.93 7.65
CA VAL A 138 -22.04 -9.19 7.53
C VAL A 138 -22.30 -9.85 6.17
N VAL A 139 -21.23 -10.30 5.53
CA VAL A 139 -21.32 -11.25 4.42
C VAL A 139 -21.47 -12.63 5.01
N GLY A 140 -22.71 -13.12 5.03
CA GLY A 140 -23.16 -14.33 5.70
C GLY A 140 -24.53 -14.12 6.34
N ASP A 141 -25.01 -15.14 7.01
CA ASP A 141 -26.28 -15.09 7.72
C ASP A 141 -26.08 -14.68 9.18
N SER A 142 -26.93 -13.81 9.68
CA SER A 142 -26.99 -13.46 11.10
C SER A 142 -28.43 -13.16 11.52
N LYS A 143 -28.78 -13.59 12.76
CA LYS A 143 -30.07 -13.28 13.40
C LYS A 143 -29.88 -12.40 14.64
N VAL A 144 -28.70 -11.78 14.76
CA VAL A 144 -28.36 -10.90 15.89
C VAL A 144 -28.91 -9.50 15.63
N ASP A 145 -29.57 -8.91 16.61
CA ASP A 145 -30.12 -7.56 16.52
C ASP A 145 -29.01 -6.52 16.27
N GLY A 146 -29.26 -5.60 15.33
CA GLY A 146 -28.26 -4.61 14.87
C GLY A 146 -27.16 -5.18 13.98
N VAL A 147 -27.32 -6.42 13.50
CA VAL A 147 -26.50 -7.03 12.44
C VAL A 147 -27.37 -7.23 11.21
N TYR A 148 -26.93 -6.73 10.07
CA TYR A 148 -27.63 -6.81 8.79
C TYR A 148 -26.90 -7.79 7.88
N SER A 149 -27.63 -8.66 7.18
CA SER A 149 -27.04 -9.47 6.10
C SER A 149 -26.79 -8.59 4.87
N PHE A 150 -25.57 -8.65 4.32
CA PHE A 150 -25.17 -7.96 3.10
C PHE A 150 -26.13 -8.28 1.93
N HIS A 151 -26.46 -9.57 1.77
CA HIS A 151 -27.33 -10.02 0.68
C HIS A 151 -28.79 -9.61 0.88
N GLU A 152 -29.28 -9.61 2.13
CA GLU A 152 -30.63 -9.11 2.43
C GLU A 152 -30.77 -7.62 2.17
N LEU A 153 -29.72 -6.81 2.46
CA LEU A 153 -29.71 -5.39 2.12
C LEU A 153 -29.79 -5.18 0.60
N ILE A 154 -29.03 -5.92 -0.19
CA ILE A 154 -29.12 -5.87 -1.65
C ILE A 154 -30.52 -6.26 -2.14
N ASN A 155 -31.06 -7.36 -1.63
CA ASN A 155 -32.40 -7.82 -2.02
C ASN A 155 -33.50 -6.81 -1.67
N ARG A 156 -33.42 -6.17 -0.49
CA ARG A 156 -34.36 -5.13 -0.05
C ARG A 156 -34.33 -3.90 -0.96
N GLY A 157 -33.15 -3.45 -1.37
CA GLY A 157 -32.98 -2.30 -2.25
C GLY A 157 -33.08 -2.64 -3.75
N ALA A 158 -33.39 -3.88 -4.12
CA ALA A 158 -33.42 -4.32 -5.50
C ALA A 158 -34.39 -3.47 -6.35
N GLY A 159 -33.87 -2.91 -7.44
CA GLY A 159 -34.60 -2.02 -8.34
C GLY A 159 -34.68 -0.56 -7.89
N ASN A 160 -34.22 -0.23 -6.68
CA ASN A 160 -34.18 1.14 -6.19
C ASN A 160 -32.86 1.85 -6.59
N ILE A 161 -32.96 3.17 -6.74
CA ILE A 161 -31.82 4.06 -6.94
C ILE A 161 -31.63 4.83 -5.63
N PRO A 162 -30.42 4.96 -5.12
CA PRO A 162 -30.16 5.73 -3.91
C PRO A 162 -30.51 7.20 -4.11
N PRO A 163 -30.88 7.93 -3.04
CA PRO A 163 -31.09 9.37 -3.13
C PRO A 163 -29.80 10.07 -3.60
N ALA A 164 -29.95 11.11 -4.40
CA ALA A 164 -28.83 11.90 -4.85
C ALA A 164 -28.13 12.57 -3.65
N ALA A 165 -26.83 12.33 -3.52
CA ALA A 165 -25.98 13.02 -2.54
C ALA A 165 -25.17 14.09 -3.28
N PRO A 166 -25.49 15.39 -3.13
CA PRO A 166 -24.70 16.44 -3.76
C PRO A 166 -23.32 16.49 -3.13
N MET A 167 -22.28 16.32 -3.95
CA MET A 167 -20.89 16.27 -3.52
C MET A 167 -20.02 17.22 -4.33
N ASN A 168 -19.08 17.87 -3.65
CA ASN A 168 -17.95 18.56 -4.27
C ASN A 168 -16.74 17.60 -4.30
N PRO A 169 -16.33 17.07 -5.44
CA PRO A 169 -15.24 16.08 -5.50
C PRO A 169 -13.91 16.55 -4.91
N GLN A 170 -13.64 17.85 -4.92
CA GLN A 170 -12.39 18.41 -4.39
C GLN A 170 -12.38 18.54 -2.85
N GLU A 171 -13.53 18.75 -2.25
CA GLU A 171 -13.68 19.01 -0.81
C GLU A 171 -14.16 17.79 -0.03
N ASP A 172 -15.13 17.06 -0.60
CA ASP A 172 -15.73 15.93 0.08
C ASP A 172 -14.80 14.72 0.13
N LEU A 173 -14.70 14.14 1.33
CA LEU A 173 -13.89 12.97 1.57
C LEU A 173 -14.58 11.71 1.04
N CYS A 174 -13.82 10.88 0.35
CA CYS A 174 -14.27 9.56 -0.06
C CYS A 174 -13.78 8.46 0.90
N MET A 175 -12.63 8.65 1.54
CA MET A 175 -12.07 7.63 2.42
C MET A 175 -11.08 8.16 3.45
N LEU A 176 -10.87 7.37 4.50
CA LEU A 176 -9.78 7.46 5.46
C LEU A 176 -8.85 6.26 5.26
N LEU A 177 -7.59 6.55 4.94
CA LEU A 177 -6.53 5.54 4.83
C LEU A 177 -5.68 5.56 6.08
N TYR A 178 -5.77 4.52 6.91
CA TYR A 178 -5.01 4.44 8.14
C TYR A 178 -3.59 3.95 7.90
N THR A 179 -2.61 4.71 8.38
CA THR A 179 -1.18 4.40 8.29
C THR A 179 -0.63 4.01 9.65
N SER A 180 0.35 3.12 9.68
CA SER A 180 1.13 2.83 10.88
C SER A 180 2.00 4.06 11.21
N GLY A 181 1.49 4.95 12.06
CA GLY A 181 2.19 6.17 12.47
C GLY A 181 3.55 5.89 13.12
N THR A 182 4.48 6.83 12.96
CA THR A 182 5.80 6.81 13.64
C THR A 182 5.68 6.82 15.17
N THR A 183 4.57 7.29 15.69
CA THR A 183 4.23 7.36 17.14
C THR A 183 3.58 6.10 17.69
N GLY A 184 3.43 5.05 16.87
CA GLY A 184 2.85 3.76 17.26
C GLY A 184 1.33 3.67 17.17
N LYS A 185 0.59 4.79 17.05
CA LYS A 185 -0.86 4.78 16.80
C LYS A 185 -1.15 5.08 15.33
N PRO A 186 -2.07 4.33 14.69
CA PRO A 186 -2.46 4.59 13.31
C PRO A 186 -3.07 5.99 13.14
N LYS A 187 -2.84 6.62 11.96
CA LYS A 187 -3.40 7.93 11.62
C LYS A 187 -4.22 7.81 10.35
N GLY A 188 -5.44 8.34 10.32
CA GLY A 188 -6.34 8.29 9.18
C GLY A 188 -6.08 9.46 8.22
N ALA A 189 -5.43 9.25 7.09
CA ALA A 189 -5.24 10.25 6.05
C ALA A 189 -6.57 10.49 5.33
N MET A 190 -6.99 11.76 5.24
CA MET A 190 -8.25 12.20 4.63
C MET A 190 -8.08 12.42 3.13
N ILE A 191 -8.76 11.60 2.32
CA ILE A 191 -8.63 11.60 0.86
C ILE A 191 -9.94 12.05 0.21
N SER A 192 -9.87 13.03 -0.71
CA SER A 192 -11.02 13.52 -1.47
C SER A 192 -11.34 12.62 -2.68
N HIS A 193 -12.57 12.73 -3.18
CA HIS A 193 -12.97 12.05 -4.42
C HIS A 193 -12.06 12.43 -5.59
N TYR A 194 -11.75 13.73 -5.73
CA TYR A 194 -10.89 14.23 -6.79
C TYR A 194 -9.51 13.58 -6.77
N ALA A 195 -8.87 13.56 -5.60
CA ALA A 195 -7.55 12.93 -5.46
C ALA A 195 -7.60 11.43 -5.79
N ALA A 196 -8.67 10.74 -5.38
CA ALA A 196 -8.84 9.32 -5.62
C ALA A 196 -9.08 9.00 -7.11
N VAL A 197 -9.99 9.73 -7.78
CA VAL A 197 -10.30 9.51 -9.20
C VAL A 197 -9.12 9.86 -10.09
N ARG A 198 -8.51 11.03 -9.87
CA ARG A 198 -7.34 11.45 -10.65
C ARG A 198 -6.14 10.55 -10.42
N GLY A 199 -5.89 10.13 -9.18
CA GLY A 199 -4.83 9.19 -8.86
C GLY A 199 -5.01 7.83 -9.52
N GLY A 200 -6.23 7.30 -9.56
CA GLY A 200 -6.57 6.10 -10.32
C GLY A 200 -6.25 6.22 -11.81
N TRP A 201 -6.48 7.42 -12.39
CA TRP A 201 -6.08 7.69 -13.77
C TRP A 201 -4.55 7.75 -13.95
N GLU A 202 -3.83 8.45 -13.05
CA GLU A 202 -2.37 8.58 -13.13
C GLU A 202 -1.67 7.22 -13.14
N TYR A 203 -2.18 6.22 -12.39
CA TYR A 203 -1.67 4.85 -12.46
C TYR A 203 -1.69 4.26 -13.88
N SER A 204 -2.61 4.68 -14.75
CA SER A 204 -2.69 4.14 -16.12
C SER A 204 -1.50 4.53 -17.00
N LEU A 205 -0.83 5.63 -16.68
CA LEU A 205 0.18 6.23 -17.55
C LEU A 205 1.47 5.42 -17.64
N GLY A 206 1.94 4.83 -16.54
CA GLY A 206 3.19 4.10 -16.51
C GLY A 206 3.15 2.71 -17.14
N THR A 207 1.97 2.12 -17.29
CA THR A 207 1.76 0.84 -17.97
C THR A 207 0.96 0.97 -19.26
N ARG A 208 0.50 2.18 -19.59
CA ARG A 208 -0.51 2.43 -20.64
C ARG A 208 -1.72 1.51 -20.51
N ALA A 209 -2.19 1.36 -19.28
CA ALA A 209 -3.38 0.57 -19.02
C ALA A 209 -4.61 1.15 -19.74
N SER A 210 -5.46 0.27 -20.23
CA SER A 210 -6.63 0.61 -21.07
C SER A 210 -7.82 -0.26 -20.71
N ALA A 211 -8.94 -0.02 -21.39
CA ALA A 211 -10.13 -0.85 -21.24
C ALA A 211 -9.89 -2.32 -21.58
N GLU A 212 -8.96 -2.63 -22.49
CA GLU A 212 -8.69 -4.00 -22.94
C GLU A 212 -7.92 -4.84 -21.92
N ASP A 213 -7.44 -4.22 -20.85
CA ASP A 213 -6.62 -4.91 -19.87
C ASP A 213 -7.45 -5.70 -18.85
N ILE A 214 -6.81 -6.77 -18.37
CA ILE A 214 -7.31 -7.63 -17.30
C ILE A 214 -6.29 -7.59 -16.17
N PHE A 215 -6.73 -7.10 -15.00
CA PHE A 215 -5.90 -6.93 -13.81
C PHE A 215 -6.02 -8.14 -12.89
N ILE A 216 -4.91 -8.57 -12.28
CA ILE A 216 -4.98 -9.46 -11.12
C ILE A 216 -5.03 -8.63 -9.83
N GLY A 217 -6.03 -8.91 -9.00
CA GLY A 217 -6.35 -8.12 -7.80
C GLY A 217 -6.02 -8.83 -6.49
N PHE A 218 -4.74 -9.06 -6.19
CA PHE A 218 -4.29 -9.64 -4.91
C PHE A 218 -3.78 -8.63 -3.89
N LEU A 219 -3.41 -7.41 -4.33
CA LEU A 219 -3.02 -6.36 -3.38
C LEU A 219 -4.22 -5.99 -2.50
N PRO A 220 -4.05 -5.87 -1.18
CA PRO A 220 -5.15 -5.47 -0.30
C PRO A 220 -5.77 -4.14 -0.74
N MET A 221 -7.04 -4.13 -1.07
CA MET A 221 -7.77 -2.91 -1.45
C MET A 221 -7.92 -1.93 -0.28
N SER A 222 -7.74 -2.40 0.94
CA SER A 222 -7.66 -1.56 2.14
C SER A 222 -6.35 -0.77 2.30
N HIS A 223 -5.35 -1.06 1.47
CA HIS A 223 -4.09 -0.31 1.39
C HIS A 223 -4.13 0.67 0.22
N SER A 224 -3.53 1.85 0.35
CA SER A 224 -3.53 2.89 -0.69
C SER A 224 -3.13 2.38 -2.07
N TYR A 225 -2.10 1.55 -2.17
CA TYR A 225 -1.66 0.95 -3.43
C TYR A 225 -2.76 0.10 -4.06
N GLY A 226 -3.33 -0.86 -3.33
CA GLY A 226 -4.41 -1.71 -3.85
C GLY A 226 -5.69 -0.93 -4.14
N CYS A 227 -6.04 0.05 -3.28
CA CYS A 227 -7.20 0.91 -3.49
C CYS A 227 -7.10 1.68 -4.82
N GLY A 228 -5.99 2.38 -5.05
CA GLY A 228 -5.81 3.19 -6.26
C GLY A 228 -5.69 2.36 -7.53
N SER A 229 -4.85 1.33 -7.49
CA SER A 229 -4.43 0.61 -8.69
C SER A 229 -5.26 -0.63 -9.03
N ILE A 230 -5.96 -1.23 -8.04
CA ILE A 230 -6.75 -2.45 -8.24
C ILE A 230 -8.25 -2.19 -8.11
N LEU A 231 -8.69 -1.27 -7.23
CA LEU A 231 -10.11 -1.00 -7.03
C LEU A 231 -10.60 0.17 -7.90
N ILE A 232 -9.85 1.28 -7.95
CA ILE A 232 -10.29 2.51 -8.64
C ILE A 232 -9.89 2.52 -10.12
N GLN A 233 -8.62 2.28 -10.42
CA GLN A 233 -8.09 2.37 -11.78
C GLN A 233 -8.84 1.49 -12.79
N PRO A 234 -9.08 0.18 -12.54
CA PRO A 234 -9.74 -0.67 -13.52
C PRO A 234 -11.17 -0.23 -13.83
N ILE A 235 -11.93 0.18 -12.82
CA ILE A 235 -13.33 0.65 -13.03
C ILE A 235 -13.32 1.96 -13.83
N LEU A 236 -12.39 2.87 -13.51
CA LEU A 236 -12.23 4.13 -14.26
C LEU A 236 -11.86 3.92 -15.73
N LEU A 237 -11.07 2.89 -16.02
CA LEU A 237 -10.67 2.50 -17.38
C LEU A 237 -11.71 1.60 -18.08
N GLN A 238 -12.71 1.11 -17.36
CA GLN A 238 -13.66 0.10 -17.87
C GLN A 238 -12.95 -1.21 -18.28
N SER A 239 -11.93 -1.61 -17.55
CA SER A 239 -11.18 -2.86 -17.71
C SER A 239 -11.76 -3.98 -16.82
N THR A 240 -11.14 -5.14 -16.78
CA THR A 240 -11.60 -6.26 -15.93
C THR A 240 -10.67 -6.45 -14.75
N ILE A 241 -11.23 -6.70 -13.56
CA ILE A 241 -10.47 -7.13 -12.37
C ILE A 241 -10.77 -8.59 -12.10
N VAL A 242 -9.74 -9.41 -11.96
CA VAL A 242 -9.82 -10.77 -11.46
C VAL A 242 -9.34 -10.78 -10.01
N LEU A 243 -10.28 -10.98 -9.09
CA LEU A 243 -10.01 -10.89 -7.66
C LEU A 243 -9.29 -12.13 -7.13
N MET A 244 -8.38 -11.89 -6.22
CA MET A 244 -7.67 -12.88 -5.45
C MET A 244 -7.58 -12.38 -4.01
N ASP A 245 -8.06 -13.16 -3.07
CA ASP A 245 -8.20 -12.74 -1.67
C ASP A 245 -6.86 -12.72 -0.91
N THR A 246 -6.03 -13.75 -1.12
CA THR A 246 -4.69 -13.90 -0.54
C THR A 246 -3.71 -14.31 -1.63
N PHE A 247 -2.53 -13.71 -1.65
CA PHE A 247 -1.51 -14.03 -2.66
C PHE A 247 -0.92 -15.43 -2.42
N GLU A 248 -1.09 -16.29 -3.41
CA GLU A 248 -0.47 -17.61 -3.53
C GLU A 248 0.07 -17.77 -4.95
N VAL A 249 1.32 -18.17 -5.10
CA VAL A 249 1.99 -18.18 -6.42
C VAL A 249 1.26 -19.06 -7.44
N GLU A 250 0.93 -20.31 -7.10
CA GLU A 250 0.27 -21.22 -8.05
C GLU A 250 -1.16 -20.76 -8.38
N LYS A 251 -1.88 -20.19 -7.41
CA LYS A 251 -3.20 -19.60 -7.63
C LYS A 251 -3.09 -18.40 -8.58
N ALA A 252 -2.07 -17.55 -8.41
CA ALA A 252 -1.82 -16.43 -9.31
C ALA A 252 -1.52 -16.91 -10.74
N PHE A 253 -0.64 -17.91 -10.91
CA PHE A 253 -0.31 -18.48 -12.22
C PHE A 253 -1.53 -19.10 -12.90
N ASN A 254 -2.36 -19.86 -12.17
CA ASN A 254 -3.61 -20.42 -12.69
C ASN A 254 -4.58 -19.32 -13.16
N LEU A 255 -4.72 -18.23 -12.39
CA LEU A 255 -5.57 -17.11 -12.77
C LEU A 255 -5.03 -16.37 -13.99
N ILE A 256 -3.72 -16.16 -14.08
CA ILE A 256 -3.07 -15.51 -15.23
C ILE A 256 -3.35 -16.32 -16.51
N GLU A 257 -3.13 -17.63 -16.45
CA GLU A 257 -3.35 -18.52 -17.60
C GLU A 257 -4.84 -18.60 -17.99
N ARG A 258 -5.73 -18.83 -17.02
CA ARG A 258 -7.16 -19.03 -17.24
C ARG A 258 -7.87 -17.77 -17.74
N GLU A 259 -7.61 -16.65 -17.10
CA GLU A 259 -8.30 -15.38 -17.37
C GLU A 259 -7.54 -14.50 -18.36
N LYS A 260 -6.36 -14.94 -18.84
CA LYS A 260 -5.48 -14.18 -19.76
C LYS A 260 -5.16 -12.78 -19.20
N ILE A 261 -4.77 -12.74 -17.93
CA ILE A 261 -4.42 -11.51 -17.23
C ILE A 261 -3.28 -10.80 -17.94
N THR A 262 -3.41 -9.48 -18.12
CA THR A 262 -2.46 -8.65 -18.87
C THR A 262 -1.61 -7.76 -17.97
N LEU A 263 -2.14 -7.41 -16.79
CA LEU A 263 -1.48 -6.50 -15.84
C LEU A 263 -1.39 -7.12 -14.45
N GLN A 264 -0.17 -7.12 -13.92
CA GLN A 264 0.12 -7.53 -12.55
C GLN A 264 0.80 -6.39 -11.80
N LEU A 265 0.26 -6.06 -10.63
CA LEU A 265 0.80 -5.04 -9.76
C LEU A 265 1.22 -5.70 -8.44
N GLY A 266 2.45 -5.47 -8.01
CA GLY A 266 2.99 -6.19 -6.87
C GLY A 266 4.06 -5.41 -6.11
N ALA A 267 4.52 -6.02 -5.03
CA ALA A 267 5.71 -5.62 -4.30
C ALA A 267 6.85 -6.62 -4.60
N PRO A 268 8.12 -6.27 -4.34
CA PRO A 268 9.26 -7.13 -4.62
C PRO A 268 9.10 -8.60 -4.18
N PRO A 269 8.57 -8.92 -2.98
CA PRO A 269 8.40 -10.31 -2.56
C PRO A 269 7.51 -11.15 -3.49
N HIS A 270 6.45 -10.57 -4.08
CA HIS A 270 5.56 -11.29 -4.99
C HIS A 270 6.34 -11.79 -6.20
N TYR A 271 7.08 -10.90 -6.87
CA TYR A 271 7.89 -11.24 -8.04
C TYR A 271 9.03 -12.20 -7.71
N ILE A 272 9.67 -12.06 -6.54
CA ILE A 272 10.73 -12.98 -6.10
C ILE A 272 10.17 -14.40 -5.91
N LEU A 273 9.01 -14.53 -5.28
CA LEU A 273 8.35 -15.82 -5.07
C LEU A 273 7.94 -16.46 -6.41
N GLU A 274 7.39 -15.68 -7.33
CA GLU A 274 7.01 -16.14 -8.67
C GLU A 274 8.21 -16.57 -9.49
N LEU A 275 9.29 -15.76 -9.52
CA LEU A 275 10.52 -16.06 -10.26
C LEU A 275 11.20 -17.34 -9.75
N ASN A 276 11.17 -17.59 -8.46
CA ASN A 276 11.82 -18.73 -7.83
C ASN A 276 10.91 -19.97 -7.72
N HIS A 277 9.65 -19.87 -8.19
CA HIS A 277 8.71 -20.99 -8.06
C HIS A 277 9.02 -22.13 -9.01
N LYS A 278 9.23 -23.34 -8.47
CA LYS A 278 9.65 -24.55 -9.22
C LYS A 278 8.70 -24.96 -10.36
N ASN A 279 7.42 -24.63 -10.24
CA ASN A 279 6.39 -24.99 -11.21
C ASN A 279 6.07 -23.87 -12.22
N ARG A 280 6.78 -22.72 -12.19
CA ARG A 280 6.47 -21.58 -13.07
C ARG A 280 6.39 -21.97 -14.56
N SER A 281 7.31 -22.80 -15.02
CA SER A 281 7.36 -23.25 -16.43
C SER A 281 6.18 -24.13 -16.89
N LYS A 282 5.31 -24.53 -15.96
CA LYS A 282 4.11 -25.32 -16.29
C LYS A 282 2.92 -24.46 -16.70
N TYR A 283 2.99 -23.14 -16.49
CA TYR A 283 1.91 -22.19 -16.73
C TYR A 283 2.21 -21.27 -17.89
N ASP A 284 1.18 -20.96 -18.69
CA ASP A 284 1.26 -19.94 -19.75
C ASP A 284 1.03 -18.54 -19.15
N LEU A 285 2.13 -17.81 -18.92
CA LEU A 285 2.12 -16.44 -18.42
C LEU A 285 2.25 -15.41 -19.55
N SER A 286 2.17 -15.81 -20.82
CA SER A 286 2.46 -14.97 -21.99
C SER A 286 1.46 -13.83 -22.21
N SER A 287 0.30 -13.87 -21.54
CA SER A 287 -0.67 -12.77 -21.55
C SER A 287 -0.23 -11.54 -20.75
N LEU A 288 0.68 -11.72 -19.76
CA LEU A 288 1.23 -10.60 -18.99
C LEU A 288 2.02 -9.68 -19.90
N ARG A 289 1.62 -8.41 -19.98
CA ARG A 289 2.31 -7.40 -20.79
C ARG A 289 3.05 -6.34 -19.99
N ALA A 290 2.49 -5.96 -18.83
CA ALA A 290 3.09 -4.93 -18.00
C ALA A 290 2.68 -5.03 -16.52
N GLY A 291 3.38 -4.29 -15.67
CA GLY A 291 3.05 -4.20 -14.26
C GLY A 291 3.82 -3.13 -13.51
N TYR A 292 3.52 -3.05 -12.21
CA TYR A 292 4.22 -2.18 -11.28
C TYR A 292 4.89 -2.97 -10.18
N ILE A 293 6.06 -2.46 -9.76
CA ILE A 293 6.74 -2.87 -8.54
C ILE A 293 6.88 -1.69 -7.59
N ALA A 294 6.28 -1.79 -6.40
CA ALA A 294 6.29 -0.70 -5.42
C ALA A 294 6.03 -1.19 -3.99
N GLY A 295 5.91 -0.23 -3.04
CA GLY A 295 5.66 -0.50 -1.62
C GLY A 295 6.92 -0.79 -0.81
N MET A 296 8.01 -1.16 -1.47
CA MET A 296 9.36 -1.34 -0.93
C MET A 296 10.37 -0.97 -2.02
N ILE A 297 11.62 -0.73 -1.63
CA ILE A 297 12.72 -0.58 -2.59
C ILE A 297 12.96 -1.96 -3.21
N ALA A 298 12.96 -2.03 -4.54
CA ALA A 298 13.24 -3.26 -5.26
C ALA A 298 14.74 -3.61 -5.18
N PRO A 299 15.11 -4.87 -4.92
CA PRO A 299 16.49 -5.32 -5.08
C PRO A 299 17.01 -5.05 -6.50
N GLU A 300 18.27 -4.69 -6.62
CA GLU A 300 18.91 -4.47 -7.91
C GLU A 300 18.83 -5.72 -8.79
N GLY A 301 18.56 -5.54 -10.06
CA GLY A 301 18.38 -6.63 -11.02
C GLY A 301 17.03 -7.35 -10.97
N LEU A 302 16.14 -7.04 -10.02
CA LEU A 302 14.84 -7.72 -9.94
C LEU A 302 13.94 -7.38 -11.13
N ILE A 303 13.87 -6.11 -11.54
CA ILE A 303 13.08 -5.70 -12.72
C ILE A 303 13.63 -6.39 -13.97
N THR A 304 14.95 -6.39 -14.12
CA THR A 304 15.65 -7.10 -15.23
C THR A 304 15.27 -8.58 -15.27
N ARG A 305 15.24 -9.26 -14.13
CA ARG A 305 14.84 -10.67 -14.05
C ARG A 305 13.40 -10.89 -14.46
N VAL A 306 12.48 -10.07 -13.95
CA VAL A 306 11.05 -10.16 -14.31
C VAL A 306 10.86 -9.98 -15.81
N GLU A 307 11.45 -8.94 -16.41
CA GLU A 307 11.34 -8.70 -17.85
C GLU A 307 11.96 -9.83 -18.70
N LYS A 308 13.10 -10.36 -18.27
CA LYS A 308 13.76 -11.46 -18.98
C LYS A 308 13.00 -12.78 -18.86
N GLU A 309 12.52 -13.11 -17.66
CA GLU A 309 11.99 -14.44 -17.35
C GLU A 309 10.47 -14.53 -17.45
N MET A 310 9.72 -13.44 -17.19
CA MET A 310 8.26 -13.39 -17.32
C MET A 310 7.77 -12.64 -18.56
N LYS A 311 8.69 -11.98 -19.29
CA LYS A 311 8.41 -11.25 -20.55
C LYS A 311 7.43 -10.09 -20.41
N MET A 312 7.23 -9.55 -19.20
CA MET A 312 6.36 -8.42 -18.95
C MET A 312 7.18 -7.15 -18.65
N TYR A 313 6.74 -6.03 -19.20
CA TYR A 313 7.31 -4.73 -18.87
C TYR A 313 7.01 -4.38 -17.42
N LEU A 314 8.04 -4.13 -16.60
CA LEU A 314 7.86 -3.79 -15.20
C LEU A 314 8.41 -2.40 -14.91
N THR A 315 7.60 -1.54 -14.30
CA THR A 315 7.96 -0.18 -13.94
C THR A 315 7.78 0.09 -12.45
N SER A 316 8.50 1.07 -11.93
CA SER A 316 8.47 1.45 -10.52
C SER A 316 7.73 2.76 -10.29
N PHE A 317 7.18 2.91 -9.10
CA PHE A 317 6.64 4.16 -8.59
C PHE A 317 6.87 4.26 -7.08
N TRP A 318 6.72 5.48 -6.55
CA TRP A 318 6.71 5.74 -5.13
C TRP A 318 5.44 6.49 -4.73
N GLY A 319 4.95 6.19 -3.52
CA GLY A 319 3.82 6.86 -2.92
C GLY A 319 3.56 6.40 -1.49
N SER A 320 2.60 7.05 -0.86
CA SER A 320 2.15 6.74 0.49
C SER A 320 0.65 6.98 0.63
N SER A 321 0.07 6.62 1.77
CA SER A 321 -1.36 6.83 2.04
C SER A 321 -1.74 8.30 2.16
N GLU A 322 -0.78 9.17 2.51
CA GLU A 322 -0.94 10.62 2.58
C GLU A 322 -0.95 11.29 1.20
N VAL A 323 -0.71 10.50 0.16
CA VAL A 323 -0.65 10.92 -1.24
C VAL A 323 -1.68 10.09 -2.01
N GLY A 324 -2.92 10.46 -1.93
CA GLY A 324 -4.05 9.63 -2.32
C GLY A 324 -4.24 9.41 -3.81
N PRO A 325 -4.51 8.19 -4.21
CA PRO A 325 -4.50 6.94 -3.46
C PRO A 325 -3.17 6.17 -3.58
N GLY A 326 -2.06 6.76 -3.12
CA GLY A 326 -0.79 6.08 -3.01
C GLY A 326 0.21 6.28 -4.15
N LEU A 327 0.10 7.36 -4.92
CA LEU A 327 0.97 7.64 -6.06
C LEU A 327 1.53 9.07 -6.03
N GLY A 328 2.83 9.23 -5.87
CA GLY A 328 3.53 10.53 -5.86
C GLY A 328 4.51 10.71 -7.02
N THR A 329 5.20 9.63 -7.38
CA THR A 329 6.12 9.59 -8.53
C THR A 329 5.90 8.34 -9.34
N MET A 330 6.38 8.34 -10.58
CA MET A 330 6.30 7.17 -11.46
C MET A 330 7.36 7.25 -12.55
N CYS A 331 7.97 6.11 -12.87
CA CYS A 331 8.75 6.00 -14.08
C CYS A 331 7.82 6.07 -15.30
N PRO A 332 8.02 7.03 -16.22
CA PRO A 332 7.26 7.10 -17.46
C PRO A 332 7.31 5.79 -18.25
N TYR A 333 6.24 5.51 -18.99
CA TYR A 333 6.19 4.31 -19.83
C TYR A 333 7.36 4.28 -20.82
N LEU A 334 7.99 3.10 -20.96
CA LEU A 334 9.20 2.86 -21.76
C LEU A 334 10.44 3.62 -21.27
N SER A 335 10.49 4.08 -20.02
CA SER A 335 11.75 4.50 -19.43
C SER A 335 12.81 3.39 -19.60
N PRO A 336 14.07 3.73 -19.88
CA PRO A 336 15.16 2.76 -19.97
C PRO A 336 15.24 1.85 -18.74
N LEU A 337 15.67 0.61 -18.92
CA LEU A 337 15.69 -0.39 -17.85
C LEU A 337 16.56 0.05 -16.67
N ASP A 338 17.72 0.62 -16.92
CA ASP A 338 18.63 1.14 -15.90
C ASP A 338 18.02 2.29 -15.08
N ILE A 339 17.12 3.07 -15.67
CA ILE A 339 16.34 4.10 -14.96
C ILE A 339 15.31 3.43 -14.04
N ARG A 340 14.57 2.45 -14.53
CA ARG A 340 13.52 1.77 -13.75
C ARG A 340 14.09 0.93 -12.61
N GLU A 341 15.32 0.43 -12.75
CA GLU A 341 16.05 -0.28 -11.68
C GLU A 341 16.52 0.66 -10.56
N LYS A 342 16.93 1.87 -10.89
CA LYS A 342 17.63 2.77 -9.94
C LYS A 342 16.74 3.85 -9.35
N PHE A 343 15.66 4.25 -10.04
CA PHE A 343 14.85 5.41 -9.68
C PHE A 343 13.41 5.04 -9.43
N ILE A 344 12.75 5.84 -8.59
CA ILE A 344 11.31 5.76 -8.31
C ILE A 344 10.49 6.62 -9.28
N GLY A 345 11.10 7.10 -10.35
CA GLY A 345 10.45 7.88 -11.40
C GLY A 345 10.56 9.39 -11.23
N LYS A 346 9.63 10.09 -11.86
CA LYS A 346 9.44 11.55 -11.83
C LYS A 346 8.15 11.90 -11.12
N PRO A 347 7.96 13.16 -10.67
CA PRO A 347 6.67 13.61 -10.15
C PRO A 347 5.54 13.29 -11.14
N ILE A 348 4.41 12.84 -10.64
CA ILE A 348 3.20 12.68 -11.48
C ILE A 348 2.65 14.04 -11.92
N THR A 349 1.69 14.04 -12.83
CA THR A 349 1.15 15.25 -13.47
C THR A 349 0.71 16.30 -12.44
N ASP A 350 1.13 17.55 -12.63
CA ASP A 350 0.84 18.72 -11.78
C ASP A 350 1.27 18.55 -10.30
N THR A 351 2.31 17.75 -10.07
CA THR A 351 2.94 17.57 -8.76
C THR A 351 4.28 18.27 -8.70
N ARG A 352 4.53 18.98 -7.62
CA ARG A 352 5.84 19.59 -7.34
C ARG A 352 6.54 18.79 -6.25
N ILE A 353 7.82 18.54 -6.45
CA ILE A 353 8.68 17.83 -5.48
C ILE A 353 9.92 18.67 -5.21
N ARG A 354 10.33 18.75 -3.94
CA ARG A 354 11.60 19.28 -3.48
C ARG A 354 12.31 18.26 -2.62
N ILE A 355 13.62 18.28 -2.66
CA ILE A 355 14.48 17.60 -1.70
C ILE A 355 15.03 18.69 -0.79
N VAL A 356 14.77 18.56 0.50
CA VAL A 356 15.13 19.60 1.48
C VAL A 356 16.03 19.06 2.58
N ASN A 357 16.81 19.93 3.17
CA ASN A 357 17.54 19.60 4.40
C ASN A 357 16.52 19.30 5.52
N PRO A 358 16.59 18.14 6.20
CA PRO A 358 15.61 17.75 7.21
C PRO A 358 15.58 18.69 8.44
N GLU A 359 16.64 19.48 8.68
CA GLU A 359 16.74 20.37 9.85
C GLU A 359 16.36 21.82 9.52
N THR A 360 16.85 22.35 8.38
CA THR A 360 16.63 23.75 7.98
C THR A 360 15.44 23.92 7.04
N HIS A 361 14.95 22.84 6.41
CA HIS A 361 13.91 22.81 5.37
C HIS A 361 14.29 23.59 4.10
N GLU A 362 15.56 23.95 3.92
CA GLU A 362 16.08 24.59 2.70
C GLU A 362 16.18 23.56 1.58
N GLU A 363 15.86 23.98 0.36
CA GLU A 363 15.97 23.10 -0.82
C GLU A 363 17.43 22.82 -1.14
N LEU A 364 17.76 21.55 -1.36
CA LEU A 364 19.09 21.06 -1.67
C LEU A 364 19.36 21.06 -3.18
N ALA A 365 20.62 21.05 -3.56
CA ALA A 365 21.04 20.94 -4.94
C ALA A 365 20.73 19.55 -5.53
N TYR A 366 20.76 19.46 -6.86
CA TYR A 366 20.61 18.16 -7.54
C TYR A 366 21.71 17.19 -7.10
N GLY A 367 21.32 15.92 -6.91
CA GLY A 367 22.19 14.84 -6.43
C GLY A 367 22.38 14.79 -4.92
N GLU A 368 22.08 15.85 -4.17
CA GLU A 368 22.15 15.83 -2.72
C GLU A 368 21.00 15.04 -2.09
N ILE A 369 21.30 14.34 -0.99
CA ILE A 369 20.32 13.52 -0.26
C ILE A 369 19.68 14.37 0.84
N GLY A 370 18.35 14.44 0.82
CA GLY A 370 17.55 15.14 1.83
C GLY A 370 16.17 14.55 1.97
N GLU A 371 15.30 15.21 2.72
CA GLU A 371 13.92 14.78 2.90
C GLU A 371 13.08 15.11 1.66
N LEU A 372 12.35 14.10 1.19
CA LEU A 372 11.40 14.24 0.09
C LEU A 372 10.16 14.99 0.57
N THR A 373 9.87 16.12 -0.07
CA THR A 373 8.64 16.87 0.15
C THR A 373 7.87 17.04 -1.15
N LEU A 374 6.56 17.06 -1.06
CA LEU A 374 5.73 17.23 -2.24
C LEU A 374 4.52 18.15 -2.00
N SER A 375 4.04 18.76 -3.07
CA SER A 375 2.86 19.62 -3.08
C SER A 375 2.07 19.38 -4.36
N GLY A 376 0.77 19.22 -4.24
CA GLY A 376 -0.09 18.97 -5.39
C GLY A 376 -1.50 18.55 -4.99
N TRP A 377 -2.31 18.30 -5.99
CA TRP A 377 -3.74 17.95 -5.90
C TRP A 377 -4.02 16.65 -5.12
N HIS A 378 -3.05 15.78 -5.01
CA HIS A 378 -3.15 14.45 -4.39
C HIS A 378 -2.71 14.41 -2.93
N VAL A 379 -2.24 15.52 -2.37
CA VAL A 379 -1.92 15.62 -0.94
C VAL A 379 -3.21 15.48 -0.13
N MET A 380 -3.17 14.65 0.90
CA MET A 380 -4.28 14.47 1.84
C MET A 380 -4.77 15.82 2.39
N GLN A 381 -6.03 15.91 2.75
CA GLN A 381 -6.56 17.11 3.44
C GLN A 381 -6.10 17.23 4.91
N GLY A 382 -5.37 16.24 5.40
CA GLY A 382 -4.83 16.14 6.75
C GLY A 382 -5.13 14.79 7.37
N TYR A 383 -4.79 14.65 8.65
CA TYR A 383 -5.13 13.47 9.44
C TYR A 383 -6.44 13.67 10.20
N TRP A 384 -7.34 12.70 10.09
CA TRP A 384 -8.64 12.71 10.75
C TRP A 384 -8.49 12.95 12.26
N LYS A 385 -9.17 14.00 12.76
CA LYS A 385 -9.15 14.42 14.18
C LYS A 385 -7.74 14.61 14.77
N ASN A 386 -6.75 14.88 13.93
CA ASN A 386 -5.39 15.10 14.39
C ASN A 386 -4.74 16.33 13.74
N PRO A 387 -5.23 17.56 14.06
CA PRO A 387 -4.73 18.78 13.45
C PRO A 387 -3.27 19.08 13.86
N GLU A 388 -2.82 18.60 15.01
CA GLU A 388 -1.43 18.77 15.45
C GLU A 388 -0.46 18.02 14.54
N GLU A 389 -0.71 16.73 14.31
CA GLU A 389 0.12 15.94 13.40
C GLU A 389 -0.02 16.40 11.94
N THR A 390 -1.20 16.90 11.55
CA THR A 390 -1.39 17.52 10.23
C THR A 390 -0.45 18.70 10.04
N ARG A 391 -0.38 19.60 11.01
CA ARG A 391 0.51 20.78 10.95
C ARG A 391 1.99 20.41 10.95
N LYS A 392 2.38 19.31 11.60
CA LYS A 392 3.77 18.80 11.55
C LYS A 392 4.10 18.22 10.19
N GLN A 393 3.12 17.61 9.53
CA GLN A 393 3.34 16.91 8.28
C GLN A 393 3.16 17.81 7.04
N ILE A 394 2.24 18.77 7.11
CA ILE A 394 1.97 19.73 6.03
C ILE A 394 2.42 21.11 6.49
N ILE A 395 3.57 21.57 5.97
CA ILE A 395 4.19 22.84 6.32
C ILE A 395 4.18 23.74 5.08
N ASN A 396 3.52 24.89 5.16
CA ASN A 396 3.42 25.85 4.06
C ASN A 396 2.95 25.24 2.72
N GLY A 397 2.01 24.29 2.77
CA GLY A 397 1.46 23.58 1.61
C GLY A 397 2.37 22.50 1.02
N TRP A 398 3.43 22.13 1.73
CA TRP A 398 4.31 21.01 1.40
C TRP A 398 4.13 19.88 2.40
N LEU A 399 3.90 18.69 1.88
CA LEU A 399 3.83 17.46 2.65
C LEU A 399 5.24 16.90 2.84
N PHE A 400 5.65 16.76 4.09
CA PHE A 400 6.92 16.14 4.49
C PHE A 400 6.71 14.65 4.69
N MET A 401 7.45 13.83 3.97
CA MET A 401 7.17 12.38 3.91
C MET A 401 7.96 11.56 4.91
N GLY A 402 9.03 12.12 5.45
CA GLY A 402 9.99 11.38 6.25
C GLY A 402 10.78 10.33 5.45
N ASP A 403 10.72 10.40 4.12
CA ASP A 403 11.52 9.59 3.22
C ASP A 403 12.73 10.40 2.72
N LEU A 404 13.89 9.75 2.65
CA LEU A 404 15.13 10.36 2.15
C LEU A 404 15.30 10.04 0.67
N ALA A 405 15.53 11.08 -0.12
CA ALA A 405 15.69 10.97 -1.56
C ALA A 405 16.72 11.96 -2.10
N SER A 406 17.21 11.72 -3.32
CA SER A 406 17.85 12.72 -4.16
C SER A 406 17.05 12.94 -5.43
N ARG A 407 17.26 14.10 -6.06
CA ARG A 407 16.68 14.43 -7.36
C ARG A 407 17.80 14.72 -8.35
N GLU A 408 17.82 14.02 -9.46
CA GLU A 408 18.76 14.24 -10.55
C GLU A 408 18.36 15.48 -11.40
N GLU A 409 19.30 16.07 -12.12
CA GLU A 409 19.02 17.15 -13.10
C GLU A 409 17.98 16.73 -14.14
N SER A 410 17.98 15.46 -14.52
CA SER A 410 16.97 14.84 -15.40
C SER A 410 15.55 14.80 -14.83
N GLY A 411 15.40 15.12 -13.53
CA GLY A 411 14.16 15.12 -12.78
C GLY A 411 13.77 13.76 -12.19
N TYR A 412 14.55 12.70 -12.40
CA TYR A 412 14.33 11.41 -11.73
C TYR A 412 14.71 11.47 -10.26
N LEU A 413 13.97 10.72 -9.44
CA LEU A 413 14.17 10.64 -7.99
C LEU A 413 14.68 9.25 -7.60
N LYS A 414 15.65 9.24 -6.68
CA LYS A 414 16.17 8.02 -6.06
C LYS A 414 15.90 8.05 -4.57
N ILE A 415 15.36 6.95 -4.03
CA ILE A 415 15.05 6.81 -2.61
C ILE A 415 16.21 6.14 -1.87
N TYR A 416 16.46 6.55 -0.63
CA TYR A 416 17.55 6.03 0.22
C TYR A 416 17.06 5.50 1.56
N GLY A 417 15.76 5.53 1.84
CA GLY A 417 15.17 5.05 3.08
C GLY A 417 14.37 6.12 3.80
N ARG A 418 14.30 6.03 5.11
CA ARG A 418 13.52 6.98 5.93
C ARG A 418 14.41 7.81 6.84
N THR A 419 14.03 9.05 7.08
CA THR A 419 14.72 9.97 7.99
C THR A 419 14.90 9.36 9.38
N LYS A 420 13.88 8.66 9.90
CA LYS A 420 13.92 8.00 11.20
C LYS A 420 14.81 6.75 11.26
N ASP A 421 15.14 6.16 10.11
CA ASP A 421 15.99 4.97 10.03
C ASP A 421 17.47 5.35 9.92
N LEU A 422 17.77 6.65 9.74
CA LEU A 422 19.12 7.17 9.64
C LEU A 422 19.92 6.86 10.92
N ILE A 423 21.14 6.35 10.74
CA ILE A 423 22.06 6.07 11.85
C ILE A 423 23.02 7.25 12.01
N ASN A 424 23.02 7.87 13.18
CA ASN A 424 23.93 8.98 13.49
C ASN A 424 25.16 8.47 14.26
N ARG A 425 26.17 8.06 13.51
CA ARG A 425 27.40 7.47 14.03
C ARG A 425 28.52 8.50 14.17
N GLY A 426 28.72 9.02 15.35
CA GLY A 426 29.78 9.99 15.62
C GLY A 426 29.65 11.29 14.78
N GLY A 427 28.43 11.73 14.52
CA GLY A 427 28.12 12.88 13.66
C GLY A 427 28.00 12.57 12.17
N TYR A 428 28.36 11.38 11.73
CA TYR A 428 28.13 10.95 10.35
C TYR A 428 26.74 10.36 10.18
N LYS A 429 26.01 10.83 9.17
CA LYS A 429 24.71 10.30 8.78
C LYS A 429 24.91 9.07 7.88
N ILE A 430 24.54 7.87 8.38
CA ILE A 430 24.66 6.61 7.66
C ILE A 430 23.26 6.17 7.21
N TYR A 431 23.13 5.89 5.93
CA TYR A 431 21.88 5.42 5.32
C TYR A 431 21.84 3.89 5.33
N PRO A 432 20.96 3.24 6.11
CA PRO A 432 20.89 1.78 6.18
C PRO A 432 20.79 1.10 4.83
N TYR A 433 19.98 1.65 3.93
CA TYR A 433 19.77 1.10 2.59
C TYR A 433 21.07 1.00 1.76
N GLU A 434 21.98 1.98 1.89
CA GLU A 434 23.28 1.93 1.20
C GLU A 434 24.10 0.71 1.62
N LEU A 435 24.01 0.34 2.89
CA LEU A 435 24.68 -0.83 3.43
C LEU A 435 23.93 -2.12 3.07
N GLU A 436 22.61 -2.11 3.23
CA GLU A 436 21.74 -3.24 2.92
C GLU A 436 21.90 -3.67 1.45
N SER A 437 21.95 -2.71 0.52
CA SER A 437 22.12 -2.98 -0.92
C SER A 437 23.48 -3.59 -1.29
N LEU A 438 24.52 -3.34 -0.51
CA LEU A 438 25.83 -3.96 -0.72
C LEU A 438 25.92 -5.34 -0.06
N ILE A 439 25.37 -5.48 1.15
CA ILE A 439 25.51 -6.70 1.96
C ILE A 439 24.65 -7.83 1.39
N ILE A 440 23.52 -7.52 0.75
CA ILE A 440 22.65 -8.54 0.15
C ILE A 440 23.36 -9.38 -0.92
N ASP A 441 24.37 -8.81 -1.60
CA ASP A 441 25.19 -9.49 -2.60
C ASP A 441 26.24 -10.46 -2.01
N HIS A 442 26.38 -10.47 -0.69
CA HIS A 442 27.31 -11.40 -0.03
C HIS A 442 26.80 -12.84 -0.13
N PRO A 443 27.63 -13.85 -0.56
CA PRO A 443 27.16 -15.21 -0.86
C PRO A 443 26.46 -15.93 0.29
N LYS A 444 26.77 -15.56 1.53
CA LYS A 444 26.19 -16.18 2.73
C LYS A 444 24.91 -15.49 3.24
N VAL A 445 24.43 -14.41 2.58
CA VAL A 445 23.31 -13.60 3.05
C VAL A 445 22.07 -13.87 2.24
N ALA A 446 20.99 -14.30 2.88
CA ALA A 446 19.66 -14.45 2.26
C ALA A 446 18.82 -13.17 2.41
N GLN A 447 18.87 -12.55 3.61
CA GLN A 447 18.20 -11.27 3.87
C GLN A 447 19.09 -10.44 4.81
N VAL A 448 18.97 -9.12 4.69
CA VAL A 448 19.70 -8.16 5.52
C VAL A 448 18.79 -7.00 5.93
N CYS A 449 19.01 -6.51 7.14
CA CYS A 449 18.42 -5.27 7.63
C CYS A 449 19.41 -4.57 8.56
N VAL A 450 19.68 -3.31 8.29
CA VAL A 450 20.61 -2.50 9.09
C VAL A 450 19.85 -1.60 10.04
N VAL A 451 20.24 -1.62 11.31
CA VAL A 451 19.60 -0.84 12.37
C VAL A 451 20.64 -0.16 13.27
N PRO A 452 20.30 0.96 13.92
CA PRO A 452 21.15 1.55 14.95
C PRO A 452 21.13 0.71 16.22
N THR A 453 22.24 0.68 16.93
CA THR A 453 22.34 0.24 18.31
C THR A 453 23.06 1.31 19.13
N VAL A 454 22.80 1.37 20.44
CA VAL A 454 23.39 2.41 21.30
C VAL A 454 24.90 2.19 21.44
N ASN A 455 25.66 3.25 21.22
CA ASN A 455 27.11 3.29 21.43
C ASN A 455 27.49 4.44 22.35
N PRO A 456 28.18 4.18 23.48
CA PRO A 456 28.47 5.23 24.48
C PRO A 456 29.46 6.30 23.98
N VAL A 457 30.21 6.05 22.91
CA VAL A 457 31.22 6.98 22.37
C VAL A 457 30.71 7.67 21.10
N LEU A 458 30.09 6.89 20.21
CA LEU A 458 29.67 7.37 18.88
C LEU A 458 28.19 7.77 18.84
N GLY A 459 27.45 7.65 19.93
CA GLY A 459 26.00 7.78 19.98
C GLY A 459 25.31 6.53 19.46
N GLU A 460 25.52 6.20 18.20
CA GLU A 460 24.99 4.99 17.57
C GLU A 460 26.07 4.16 16.88
N SER A 461 25.88 2.84 16.88
CA SER A 461 26.63 1.86 16.09
C SER A 461 25.82 1.34 14.94
N ILE A 462 26.49 0.89 13.88
CA ILE A 462 25.90 0.22 12.73
C ILE A 462 25.78 -1.27 13.04
N CYS A 463 24.58 -1.76 13.31
CA CYS A 463 24.30 -3.18 13.51
C CYS A 463 23.66 -3.78 12.27
N VAL A 464 24.32 -4.78 11.69
CA VAL A 464 23.82 -5.56 10.56
C VAL A 464 23.10 -6.78 11.09
N CYS A 465 21.81 -6.91 10.81
CA CYS A 465 21.02 -8.10 11.09
C CYS A 465 20.88 -8.93 9.82
N VAL A 466 21.24 -10.21 9.87
CA VAL A 466 21.28 -11.11 8.70
C VAL A 466 20.47 -12.37 8.96
N ILE A 467 19.66 -12.75 7.98
CA ILE A 467 19.18 -14.13 7.82
C ILE A 467 20.13 -14.79 6.83
N PRO A 468 20.91 -15.81 7.24
CA PRO A 468 21.92 -16.43 6.38
C PRO A 468 21.27 -17.37 5.37
N ASN A 469 21.98 -17.65 4.28
CA ASN A 469 21.67 -18.78 3.43
C ASN A 469 21.87 -20.11 4.21
N PRO A 470 21.13 -21.19 3.89
CA PRO A 470 21.24 -22.46 4.60
C PRO A 470 22.69 -22.92 4.75
N GLU A 471 23.09 -23.27 6.00
CA GLU A 471 24.42 -23.77 6.36
C GLU A 471 25.59 -22.80 6.13
N GLN A 472 25.33 -21.50 5.82
CA GLN A 472 26.37 -20.53 5.49
C GLN A 472 26.29 -19.29 6.39
N ILE A 473 26.68 -19.40 7.65
CA ILE A 473 26.66 -18.27 8.58
C ILE A 473 27.83 -17.33 8.30
N PRO A 474 27.59 -16.04 7.97
CA PRO A 474 28.65 -15.05 7.84
C PRO A 474 29.16 -14.59 9.21
N THR A 475 30.41 -14.14 9.26
CA THR A 475 30.99 -13.44 10.40
C THR A 475 31.03 -11.93 10.13
N LEU A 476 31.12 -11.11 11.18
CA LEU A 476 31.28 -9.65 11.05
C LEU A 476 32.52 -9.30 10.23
N LYS A 477 33.61 -10.06 10.44
CA LYS A 477 34.86 -9.86 9.70
C LYS A 477 34.66 -10.09 8.19
N GLU A 478 33.96 -11.14 7.79
CA GLU A 478 33.68 -11.45 6.38
C GLU A 478 32.82 -10.35 5.73
N ILE A 479 31.76 -9.90 6.41
CA ILE A 479 30.91 -8.80 5.91
C ILE A 479 31.73 -7.52 5.75
N ARG A 480 32.57 -7.17 6.73
CA ARG A 480 33.42 -5.97 6.64
C ARG A 480 34.45 -6.05 5.52
N GLU A 481 35.09 -7.21 5.34
CA GLU A 481 36.08 -7.41 4.25
C GLU A 481 35.40 -7.34 2.88
N PHE A 482 34.20 -7.89 2.75
CA PHE A 482 33.39 -7.79 1.53
C PHE A 482 33.02 -6.35 1.15
N MET A 483 32.85 -5.48 2.15
CA MET A 483 32.47 -4.08 1.97
C MET A 483 33.65 -3.11 1.88
N LYS A 484 34.82 -3.49 2.36
CA LYS A 484 35.98 -2.61 2.62
C LYS A 484 36.37 -1.69 1.46
N ASP A 485 36.39 -2.21 0.24
CA ASP A 485 36.80 -1.45 -0.95
C ASP A 485 35.61 -0.83 -1.71
N LYS A 486 34.38 -1.02 -1.20
CA LYS A 486 33.13 -0.58 -1.83
C LYS A 486 32.51 0.63 -1.14
N ILE A 487 32.92 0.91 0.12
CA ILE A 487 32.29 1.95 0.95
C ILE A 487 33.31 2.61 1.87
N ALA A 488 33.03 3.85 2.27
CA ALA A 488 33.90 4.60 3.16
C ALA A 488 34.08 3.90 4.54
N PRO A 489 35.29 3.94 5.15
CA PRO A 489 35.60 3.20 6.36
C PRO A 489 34.66 3.47 7.55
N HIS A 490 34.14 4.70 7.69
CA HIS A 490 33.20 5.07 8.77
C HIS A 490 31.79 4.47 8.59
N LYS A 491 31.47 3.92 7.43
CA LYS A 491 30.22 3.23 7.13
C LYS A 491 30.29 1.72 7.32
N LEU A 492 31.49 1.17 7.61
CA LEU A 492 31.63 -0.27 7.83
C LEU A 492 30.91 -0.69 9.11
N PRO A 493 30.18 -1.82 9.09
CA PRO A 493 29.41 -2.32 10.25
C PRO A 493 30.25 -2.46 11.52
N ASP A 494 29.67 -2.11 12.66
CA ASP A 494 30.26 -2.28 13.98
C ASP A 494 29.86 -3.61 14.62
N GLU A 495 28.67 -4.11 14.27
CA GLU A 495 28.05 -5.27 14.91
C GLU A 495 27.30 -6.13 13.88
N LEU A 496 27.20 -7.44 14.17
CA LEU A 496 26.47 -8.42 13.38
C LEU A 496 25.56 -9.26 14.27
N CYS A 497 24.28 -9.34 13.91
CA CYS A 497 23.30 -10.26 14.51
C CYS A 497 22.83 -11.28 13.47
N ILE A 498 22.88 -12.56 13.82
CA ILE A 498 22.31 -13.63 13.00
C ILE A 498 20.90 -13.93 13.49
N MET A 499 19.96 -13.93 12.58
CA MET A 499 18.53 -14.09 12.87
C MET A 499 17.90 -15.20 12.05
N ASN A 500 16.88 -15.87 12.60
CA ASN A 500 16.10 -16.87 11.86
C ASN A 500 14.95 -16.24 11.06
N ASP A 501 14.38 -15.14 11.55
CA ASP A 501 13.36 -14.34 10.86
C ASP A 501 13.39 -12.90 11.39
N PHE A 502 12.92 -11.94 10.58
CA PHE A 502 12.80 -10.55 11.00
C PHE A 502 11.41 -10.27 11.57
N PRO A 503 11.31 -9.49 12.67
CA PRO A 503 10.03 -9.05 13.19
C PRO A 503 9.31 -8.20 12.14
N LYS A 504 8.01 -8.45 11.94
CA LYS A 504 7.20 -7.78 10.93
C LYS A 504 6.18 -6.85 11.58
N LEU A 505 5.85 -5.78 10.88
CA LEU A 505 4.69 -4.96 11.22
C LEU A 505 3.41 -5.75 10.95
N SER A 506 2.33 -5.37 11.60
CA SER A 506 0.98 -5.83 11.25
C SER A 506 0.78 -5.61 9.75
N GLY A 507 0.54 -6.70 9.03
CA GLY A 507 0.57 -6.70 7.57
C GLY A 507 1.59 -7.64 6.96
N GLY A 508 2.50 -8.18 7.78
CA GLY A 508 3.38 -9.29 7.43
C GLY A 508 4.49 -9.03 6.39
N VAL A 509 4.48 -7.86 5.72
CA VAL A 509 5.41 -7.56 4.62
C VAL A 509 6.58 -6.68 5.06
N LYS A 510 6.32 -5.65 5.88
CA LYS A 510 7.37 -4.68 6.30
C LYS A 510 8.05 -5.11 7.59
N ILE A 511 9.39 -5.03 7.64
CA ILE A 511 10.18 -5.29 8.84
C ILE A 511 9.86 -4.22 9.90
N LYS A 512 9.62 -4.67 11.13
CA LYS A 512 9.45 -3.80 12.29
C LYS A 512 10.83 -3.44 12.84
N LYS A 513 11.39 -2.32 12.38
CA LYS A 513 12.73 -1.88 12.80
C LYS A 513 12.75 -1.38 14.25
N PHE A 514 11.76 -0.59 14.69
CA PHE A 514 11.76 0.13 15.97
C PHE A 514 10.58 -0.25 16.88
N GLY A 515 10.68 0.18 18.15
CA GLY A 515 9.67 -0.03 19.18
C GLY A 515 9.74 -1.40 19.83
N LYS A 516 8.77 -1.69 20.72
CA LYS A 516 8.71 -2.94 21.48
C LYS A 516 8.71 -4.16 20.55
N ASN A 517 9.65 -5.08 20.75
CA ASN A 517 9.91 -6.23 19.88
C ASN A 517 10.27 -5.85 18.43
N GLY A 518 10.80 -4.65 18.20
CA GLY A 518 11.40 -4.27 16.92
C GLY A 518 12.82 -4.78 16.77
N LEU A 519 13.33 -4.78 15.54
CA LEU A 519 14.63 -5.35 15.22
C LEU A 519 15.78 -4.68 16.00
N THR A 520 15.73 -3.37 16.19
CA THR A 520 16.70 -2.61 17.00
C THR A 520 16.75 -3.10 18.45
N GLU A 521 15.59 -3.36 19.06
CA GLU A 521 15.52 -3.87 20.43
C GLU A 521 16.02 -5.32 20.51
N LEU A 522 15.62 -6.15 19.55
CA LEU A 522 16.08 -7.55 19.48
C LEU A 522 17.59 -7.64 19.26
N ALA A 523 18.13 -6.85 18.32
CA ALA A 523 19.57 -6.78 18.07
C ALA A 523 20.35 -6.28 19.30
N ALA A 524 19.79 -5.31 20.05
CA ALA A 524 20.43 -4.80 21.26
C ALA A 524 20.50 -5.84 22.39
N LYS A 525 19.52 -6.76 22.48
CA LYS A 525 19.41 -7.82 23.47
C LYS A 525 20.14 -9.12 23.09
N ASP A 526 20.58 -9.26 21.84
CA ASP A 526 21.25 -10.47 21.37
C ASP A 526 22.63 -10.61 22.02
N GLU A 527 22.76 -11.57 22.92
CA GLU A 527 24.02 -11.88 23.63
C GLU A 527 25.08 -12.49 22.71
N ASN A 528 24.68 -13.12 21.61
CA ASN A 528 25.57 -13.73 20.61
C ASN A 528 25.99 -12.74 19.51
N ARG A 529 25.60 -11.48 19.60
CA ARG A 529 25.96 -10.44 18.65
C ARG A 529 27.48 -10.27 18.57
N GLU A 530 28.04 -10.45 17.39
CA GLU A 530 29.44 -10.14 17.14
C GLU A 530 29.68 -8.63 17.20
N ARG A 531 30.74 -8.19 17.83
CA ARG A 531 31.18 -6.80 17.95
C ARG A 531 32.64 -6.64 17.60
N ILE A 532 32.99 -5.49 17.01
CA ILE A 532 34.40 -5.13 16.95
C ILE A 532 34.88 -4.94 18.39
N ARG A 533 35.85 -5.78 18.82
CA ARG A 533 36.60 -5.50 20.04
C ARG A 533 37.45 -4.26 19.78
N LYS A 534 37.22 -3.20 20.55
CA LYS A 534 38.08 -2.02 20.59
C LYS A 534 39.36 -2.31 21.35
#